data_0e51f9f8258a8c5314cf6f4742bb7373
#
_entry.id   0e51f9f8258a8c5314cf6f4742bb7373
#
_cell.length_a   1.000
_cell.length_b   1.000
_cell.length_c   1.000
_cell.angle_alpha   90.00
_cell.angle_beta   90.00
_cell.angle_gamma   90.00
#
_symmetry.space_group_name_H-M   'P 1'
#
loop_
_entity.id
_entity.type
_entity.pdbx_description
1 polymer ?
#
loop_
_entity_poly.entity_id
_entity_poly.type
_entity_poly.pdbx_seq_one_letter_code
_entity_poly.pdbx_strand_id
1 'polypeptide(L)'
;MSVRSTATEGAAEPASAPPHSRRFGVPAPAYDPSAPEDVTILPVGSPSTVRSYVRALLRRHRRAFVLLVTVNSIAVIASMAGPQLLGGVVDDVAADERELHLVRVTLLFALALVVQTVFTQQVRLRGAMLGEEMLADLREDFLVRSVALPPSVLERAGTGDLLSRITTDIDRLADAMRKAVPQLAVGLVWTVLLVGALCLTAPPLALAVLIALPVLVVGCRWYFRRAPHAYRAEAAGYAAVAAALAETVDAGRTVEAHRLGARRVALSERRVGQWTAWERRTMWLRTVLFPVVNLSNMLILGGVLLLGGAFVMEGWISVGELTTGALLAQMLVEPVNMILRWYDELQVAQVSLARLVGVREIEPDSGVGGLTPRGKDVCARQVRFGYLADVDVLHGITLEVTPGSRVALVGPSGAGKSTLGRLLAGIYGPRRGEVTLGGERLSDMRAEDVRRHVALVNQEHHVFVGTLRDNLLLASPKAGDHQLWSALAAVGADAWATALADGLDSEVGSGGMTITPAQAQQIALARLVLADPHTLVLDEATSLLDPRAARHLERSLGQVLAGRTVVAIAHRLHTAHDADVIAVVEDGRVSELGSHDDLVAADGPYAALWRSWHG
;
A
#
# COMPACT_ATOMS: atom_id res chain seq x y z
N MET A 1 32.03 -37.35 51.40
CA MET A 1 33.13 -36.41 51.10
C MET A 1 32.53 -35.14 50.51
N SER A 2 32.53 -34.09 51.32
CA SER A 2 31.84 -32.80 51.11
C SER A 2 32.70 -31.89 50.26
N VAL A 3 32.11 -31.28 49.21
CA VAL A 3 32.70 -30.12 48.55
C VAL A 3 31.67 -28.99 48.62
N ARG A 4 31.94 -28.00 49.47
CA ARG A 4 31.25 -26.74 49.57
C ARG A 4 31.62 -25.87 48.36
N SER A 5 30.63 -25.40 47.61
CA SER A 5 30.73 -24.29 46.63
C SER A 5 30.20 -23.02 47.30
N THR A 6 31.05 -22.06 47.46
CA THR A 6 30.70 -20.68 47.86
C THR A 6 30.32 -19.91 46.61
N ALA A 7 29.03 -19.62 46.45
CA ALA A 7 28.53 -18.66 45.48
C ALA A 7 28.41 -17.29 46.16
N THR A 8 29.20 -16.32 45.71
CA THR A 8 29.07 -14.90 46.04
C THR A 8 27.94 -14.33 45.16
N GLU A 9 26.83 -14.01 45.79
CA GLU A 9 25.76 -13.18 45.23
C GLU A 9 26.24 -11.73 45.13
N GLY A 10 26.42 -11.27 43.90
CA GLY A 10 26.50 -9.83 43.58
C GLY A 10 25.08 -9.35 43.27
N ALA A 11 24.39 -8.82 44.29
CA ALA A 11 23.11 -8.16 44.10
C ALA A 11 23.32 -6.86 43.30
N ALA A 12 22.83 -6.82 42.07
CA ALA A 12 22.67 -5.59 41.32
C ALA A 12 21.50 -4.79 41.92
N GLU A 13 21.81 -3.61 42.47
CA GLU A 13 20.80 -2.64 42.91
C GLU A 13 19.82 -2.31 41.77
N PRO A 14 18.49 -2.23 42.02
CA PRO A 14 17.55 -1.77 41.04
C PRO A 14 17.76 -0.28 40.78
N ALA A 15 18.02 0.06 39.53
CA ALA A 15 18.13 1.44 39.05
C ALA A 15 16.92 2.25 39.51
N SER A 16 17.20 3.29 40.33
CA SER A 16 16.22 4.23 40.85
C SER A 16 15.41 4.87 39.74
N ALA A 17 14.07 4.82 39.85
CA ALA A 17 13.14 5.51 38.97
C ALA A 17 13.46 7.03 38.96
N PRO A 18 13.39 7.70 37.79
CA PRO A 18 13.68 9.13 37.71
C PRO A 18 12.58 9.94 38.46
N PRO A 19 12.95 11.06 39.09
CA PRO A 19 12.02 11.85 39.89
C PRO A 19 10.89 12.44 39.06
N HIS A 20 9.68 12.29 39.56
CA HIS A 20 8.46 12.88 39.00
C HIS A 20 8.59 14.42 38.94
N SER A 21 8.91 14.98 37.78
CA SER A 21 8.82 16.42 37.58
C SER A 21 7.35 16.80 37.33
N ARG A 22 6.73 17.41 38.35
CA ARG A 22 5.45 18.11 38.25
C ARG A 22 5.62 19.34 37.35
N ARG A 23 5.44 19.18 36.02
CA ARG A 23 5.17 20.29 35.11
C ARG A 23 4.04 19.86 34.19
N PHE A 24 2.98 20.66 34.16
CA PHE A 24 1.84 20.55 33.24
C PHE A 24 2.35 20.71 31.79
N GLY A 25 2.64 19.61 31.15
CA GLY A 25 3.10 19.49 29.78
C GLY A 25 3.96 18.26 29.63
N VAL A 26 3.44 17.17 29.09
CA VAL A 26 4.24 16.03 28.71
C VAL A 26 5.17 16.50 27.58
N PRO A 27 6.51 16.57 27.78
CA PRO A 27 7.42 16.95 26.70
C PRO A 27 7.28 15.96 25.55
N ALA A 28 7.33 16.45 24.34
CA ALA A 28 7.42 15.57 23.18
C ALA A 28 8.70 14.71 23.33
N PRO A 29 8.64 13.38 23.12
CA PRO A 29 9.83 12.55 23.10
C PRO A 29 10.78 13.09 22.03
N ALA A 30 12.09 13.04 22.31
CA ALA A 30 13.10 13.48 21.35
C ALA A 30 12.95 12.66 20.06
N TYR A 31 12.86 13.34 18.93
CA TYR A 31 12.91 12.69 17.61
C TYR A 31 14.31 12.07 17.46
N ASP A 32 14.36 10.76 17.21
CA ASP A 32 15.59 10.06 16.87
C ASP A 32 15.77 10.09 15.35
N PRO A 33 16.64 10.94 14.80
CA PRO A 33 16.87 11.02 13.37
C PRO A 33 17.58 9.79 12.79
N SER A 34 18.07 8.87 13.65
CA SER A 34 18.70 7.60 13.23
C SER A 34 17.69 6.44 13.17
N ALA A 35 16.41 6.66 13.53
CA ALA A 35 15.37 5.70 13.19
C ALA A 35 15.37 5.54 11.66
N PRO A 36 15.48 4.31 11.11
CA PRO A 36 15.40 4.14 9.67
C PRO A 36 14.09 4.79 9.20
N GLU A 37 14.21 5.83 8.37
CA GLU A 37 13.09 6.28 7.58
C GLU A 37 12.55 5.03 6.89
N ASP A 38 11.26 4.75 7.03
CA ASP A 38 10.60 3.72 6.23
C ASP A 38 10.95 4.03 4.78
N VAL A 39 11.89 3.28 4.23
CA VAL A 39 12.25 3.35 2.81
C VAL A 39 11.07 2.75 2.06
N THR A 40 10.00 3.51 1.97
CA THR A 40 8.90 3.22 1.07
C THR A 40 9.46 3.39 -0.34
N ILE A 41 9.78 2.29 -0.96
CA ILE A 41 10.40 2.26 -2.30
C ILE A 41 9.38 2.74 -3.34
N LEU A 42 8.08 2.57 -3.06
CA LEU A 42 7.00 3.14 -3.87
C LEU A 42 6.65 4.57 -3.40
N PRO A 43 6.43 5.50 -4.33
CA PRO A 43 6.14 6.89 -4.01
C PRO A 43 4.86 7.02 -3.17
N VAL A 44 4.84 8.07 -2.37
CA VAL A 44 3.68 8.51 -1.60
C VAL A 44 3.09 9.72 -2.31
N GLY A 45 1.82 9.66 -2.67
CA GLY A 45 1.15 10.71 -3.43
C GLY A 45 1.21 12.07 -2.73
N SER A 46 1.47 13.10 -3.51
CA SER A 46 1.51 14.48 -3.01
C SER A 46 0.15 14.92 -2.46
N PRO A 47 0.08 15.89 -1.53
CA PRO A 47 -1.18 16.42 -1.03
C PRO A 47 -2.10 16.98 -2.13
N SER A 48 -1.53 17.42 -3.26
CA SER A 48 -2.28 17.88 -4.44
C SER A 48 -2.92 16.70 -5.18
N THR A 49 -2.18 15.60 -5.38
CA THR A 49 -2.65 14.38 -6.01
C THR A 49 -3.78 13.73 -5.20
N VAL A 50 -3.60 13.64 -3.88
CA VAL A 50 -4.64 13.12 -2.96
C VAL A 50 -5.91 13.97 -3.05
N ARG A 51 -5.80 15.31 -2.99
CA ARG A 51 -6.97 16.20 -3.09
C ARG A 51 -7.67 16.11 -4.44
N SER A 52 -6.91 15.97 -5.54
CA SER A 52 -7.47 15.80 -6.87
C SER A 52 -8.23 14.48 -6.99
N TYR A 53 -7.69 13.42 -6.43
CA TYR A 53 -8.31 12.09 -6.40
C TYR A 53 -9.61 12.09 -5.59
N VAL A 54 -9.59 12.62 -4.36
CA VAL A 54 -10.79 12.73 -3.52
C VAL A 54 -11.89 13.55 -4.22
N ARG A 55 -11.51 14.66 -4.87
CA ARG A 55 -12.46 15.47 -5.64
C ARG A 55 -13.05 14.70 -6.83
N ALA A 56 -12.25 13.92 -7.54
CA ALA A 56 -12.72 13.08 -8.63
C ALA A 56 -13.69 11.99 -8.15
N LEU A 57 -13.36 11.33 -7.03
CA LEU A 57 -14.18 10.30 -6.40
C LEU A 57 -15.54 10.86 -5.94
N LEU A 58 -15.55 12.01 -5.27
CA LEU A 58 -16.78 12.69 -4.86
C LEU A 58 -17.63 13.14 -6.06
N ARG A 59 -17.01 13.58 -7.17
CA ARG A 59 -17.73 13.93 -8.39
C ARG A 59 -18.37 12.72 -9.06
N ARG A 60 -17.70 11.56 -9.03
CA ARG A 60 -18.22 10.30 -9.58
C ARG A 60 -19.48 9.87 -8.83
N HIS A 61 -19.47 9.95 -7.49
CA HIS A 61 -20.58 9.56 -6.62
C HIS A 61 -21.51 10.74 -6.21
N ARG A 62 -21.49 11.86 -6.95
CA ARG A 62 -22.23 13.08 -6.57
C ARG A 62 -23.72 12.86 -6.32
N ARG A 63 -24.36 11.96 -7.08
CA ARG A 63 -25.81 11.67 -6.93
C ARG A 63 -26.09 10.97 -5.61
N ALA A 64 -25.32 9.95 -5.27
CA ALA A 64 -25.44 9.23 -4.01
C ALA A 64 -25.14 10.16 -2.81
N PHE A 65 -24.12 11.02 -2.94
CA PHE A 65 -23.80 12.02 -1.91
C PHE A 65 -24.92 13.05 -1.71
N VAL A 66 -25.47 13.61 -2.78
CA VAL A 66 -26.60 14.55 -2.71
C VAL A 66 -27.83 13.86 -2.09
N LEU A 67 -28.12 12.63 -2.48
CA LEU A 67 -29.21 11.86 -1.90
C LEU A 67 -29.01 11.62 -0.40
N LEU A 68 -27.79 11.27 0.04
CA LEU A 68 -27.45 11.13 1.45
C LEU A 68 -27.72 12.43 2.22
N VAL A 69 -27.22 13.56 1.70
CA VAL A 69 -27.42 14.89 2.30
C VAL A 69 -28.92 15.25 2.37
N THR A 70 -29.69 14.99 1.32
CA THR A 70 -31.13 15.31 1.30
C THR A 70 -31.90 14.47 2.32
N VAL A 71 -31.65 13.15 2.34
CA VAL A 71 -32.30 12.22 3.30
C VAL A 71 -31.91 12.59 4.73
N ASN A 72 -30.64 12.96 4.96
CA ASN A 72 -30.19 13.41 6.27
C ASN A 72 -30.86 14.75 6.67
N SER A 73 -30.99 15.69 5.75
CA SER A 73 -31.66 16.97 6.05
C SER A 73 -33.09 16.77 6.49
N ILE A 74 -33.83 15.85 5.85
CA ILE A 74 -35.20 15.52 6.26
C ILE A 74 -35.21 14.92 7.67
N ALA A 75 -34.31 13.99 7.98
CA ALA A 75 -34.20 13.40 9.33
C ALA A 75 -33.92 14.46 10.40
N VAL A 76 -33.01 15.38 10.12
CA VAL A 76 -32.63 16.46 11.04
C VAL A 76 -33.77 17.45 11.23
N ILE A 77 -34.44 17.88 10.15
CA ILE A 77 -35.60 18.78 10.25
C ILE A 77 -36.72 18.12 11.06
N ALA A 78 -36.99 16.83 10.84
CA ALA A 78 -37.96 16.09 11.64
C ALA A 78 -37.56 16.02 13.13
N SER A 79 -36.26 15.90 13.43
CA SER A 79 -35.79 15.90 14.84
C SER A 79 -35.99 17.24 15.57
N MET A 80 -36.05 18.34 14.82
CA MET A 80 -36.30 19.69 15.38
C MET A 80 -37.77 19.93 15.76
N ALA A 81 -38.68 19.11 15.27
CA ALA A 81 -40.11 19.24 15.59
C ALA A 81 -40.38 19.08 17.08
N GLY A 82 -39.63 18.21 17.78
CA GLY A 82 -39.77 18.03 19.23
C GLY A 82 -39.55 19.30 20.02
N PRO A 83 -38.38 19.94 19.94
CA PRO A 83 -38.13 21.25 20.55
C PRO A 83 -39.15 22.33 20.21
N GLN A 84 -39.51 22.42 18.93
CA GLN A 84 -40.50 23.42 18.44
C GLN A 84 -41.90 23.21 19.04
N LEU A 85 -42.37 21.98 19.02
CA LEU A 85 -43.70 21.65 19.61
C LEU A 85 -43.72 21.85 21.12
N LEU A 86 -42.63 21.51 21.82
CA LEU A 86 -42.54 21.70 23.26
C LEU A 86 -42.51 23.20 23.63
N GLY A 87 -41.76 24.02 22.84
CA GLY A 87 -41.76 25.45 23.03
C GLY A 87 -43.15 26.08 22.84
N GLY A 88 -43.90 25.66 21.82
CA GLY A 88 -45.28 26.08 21.61
C GLY A 88 -46.21 25.71 22.80
N VAL A 89 -46.09 24.49 23.33
CA VAL A 89 -46.86 24.08 24.54
C VAL A 89 -46.50 24.97 25.73
N VAL A 90 -45.23 25.33 25.90
CA VAL A 90 -44.81 26.21 27.01
C VAL A 90 -45.43 27.61 26.86
N ASP A 91 -45.51 28.15 25.65
CA ASP A 91 -46.14 29.43 25.38
C ASP A 91 -47.66 29.40 25.63
N ASP A 92 -48.34 28.33 25.15
CA ASP A 92 -49.77 28.12 25.39
C ASP A 92 -50.11 28.06 26.90
N VAL A 93 -49.27 27.36 27.69
CA VAL A 93 -49.40 27.31 29.15
C VAL A 93 -49.11 28.65 29.80
N ALA A 94 -48.12 29.40 29.34
CA ALA A 94 -47.76 30.69 29.88
C ALA A 94 -48.84 31.76 29.59
N ALA A 95 -49.58 31.61 28.48
CA ALA A 95 -50.70 32.46 28.10
C ALA A 95 -52.03 32.11 28.77
N ASP A 96 -52.09 31.07 29.68
CA ASP A 96 -53.29 30.55 30.31
C ASP A 96 -54.40 30.09 29.33
N GLU A 97 -53.98 29.65 28.13
CA GLU A 97 -54.89 29.11 27.14
C GLU A 97 -55.48 27.78 27.62
N ARG A 98 -56.81 27.77 27.84
CA ARG A 98 -57.54 26.58 28.41
C ARG A 98 -57.70 25.41 27.44
N GLU A 99 -57.58 25.68 26.12
CA GLU A 99 -57.66 24.61 25.10
C GLU A 99 -56.25 24.20 24.64
N LEU A 100 -55.56 23.47 25.49
CA LEU A 100 -54.33 22.80 25.08
C LEU A 100 -54.66 21.73 24.03
N HIS A 101 -54.23 21.94 22.80
CA HIS A 101 -54.35 20.96 21.70
C HIS A 101 -53.39 19.77 21.88
N LEU A 102 -53.30 19.21 23.08
CA LEU A 102 -52.37 18.15 23.47
C LEU A 102 -52.41 16.95 22.52
N VAL A 103 -53.60 16.53 22.07
CA VAL A 103 -53.76 15.43 21.15
C VAL A 103 -53.08 15.76 19.78
N ARG A 104 -53.29 16.96 19.28
CA ARG A 104 -52.66 17.43 18.03
C ARG A 104 -51.15 17.49 18.13
N VAL A 105 -50.61 18.05 19.22
CA VAL A 105 -49.19 18.13 19.51
C VAL A 105 -48.58 16.74 19.62
N THR A 106 -49.23 15.82 20.34
CA THR A 106 -48.79 14.42 20.51
C THR A 106 -48.77 13.70 19.16
N LEU A 107 -49.80 13.86 18.32
CA LEU A 107 -49.85 13.25 17.00
C LEU A 107 -48.76 13.78 16.07
N LEU A 108 -48.50 15.11 16.06
CA LEU A 108 -47.44 15.73 15.29
C LEU A 108 -46.06 15.28 15.77
N PHE A 109 -45.85 15.19 17.08
CA PHE A 109 -44.62 14.67 17.65
C PHE A 109 -44.39 13.20 17.28
N ALA A 110 -45.42 12.36 17.39
CA ALA A 110 -45.36 10.95 17.00
C ALA A 110 -45.03 10.80 15.48
N LEU A 111 -45.67 11.62 14.64
CA LEU A 111 -45.38 11.65 13.21
C LEU A 111 -43.92 12.07 12.95
N ALA A 112 -43.43 13.14 13.58
CA ALA A 112 -42.06 13.61 13.46
C ALA A 112 -41.08 12.53 13.90
N LEU A 113 -41.35 11.81 14.99
CA LEU A 113 -40.50 10.72 15.47
C LEU A 113 -40.45 9.55 14.48
N VAL A 114 -41.58 9.18 13.87
CA VAL A 114 -41.64 8.14 12.83
C VAL A 114 -40.82 8.57 11.62
N VAL A 115 -41.01 9.80 11.11
CA VAL A 115 -40.25 10.36 9.99
C VAL A 115 -38.76 10.37 10.32
N GLN A 116 -38.36 10.91 11.47
CA GLN A 116 -36.98 10.93 11.91
C GLN A 116 -36.37 9.52 11.93
N THR A 117 -37.08 8.55 12.51
CA THR A 117 -36.59 7.16 12.62
C THR A 117 -36.37 6.53 11.25
N VAL A 118 -37.37 6.63 10.36
CA VAL A 118 -37.32 6.06 9.01
C VAL A 118 -36.18 6.70 8.22
N PHE A 119 -36.08 8.02 8.23
CA PHE A 119 -35.04 8.73 7.48
C PHE A 119 -33.64 8.54 8.09
N THR A 120 -33.49 8.44 9.40
CA THR A 120 -32.22 8.09 10.05
C THR A 120 -31.76 6.70 9.64
N GLN A 121 -32.65 5.72 9.54
CA GLN A 121 -32.32 4.39 9.02
C GLN A 121 -31.89 4.45 7.56
N GLN A 122 -32.55 5.26 6.74
CA GLN A 122 -32.16 5.48 5.34
C GLN A 122 -30.78 6.15 5.23
N VAL A 123 -30.46 7.11 6.11
CA VAL A 123 -29.13 7.75 6.18
C VAL A 123 -28.04 6.71 6.43
N ARG A 124 -28.25 5.82 7.40
CA ARG A 124 -27.28 4.75 7.71
C ARG A 124 -27.07 3.81 6.52
N LEU A 125 -28.16 3.36 5.89
CA LEU A 125 -28.09 2.46 4.74
C LEU A 125 -27.36 3.13 3.55
N ARG A 126 -27.74 4.35 3.21
CA ARG A 126 -27.17 5.07 2.08
C ARG A 126 -25.73 5.49 2.32
N GLY A 127 -25.40 5.83 3.58
CA GLY A 127 -24.01 6.11 3.97
C GLY A 127 -23.12 4.89 3.82
N ALA A 128 -23.60 3.72 4.26
CA ALA A 128 -22.87 2.46 4.11
C ALA A 128 -22.70 2.09 2.61
N MET A 129 -23.77 2.19 1.80
CA MET A 129 -23.70 1.92 0.35
C MET A 129 -22.69 2.85 -0.34
N LEU A 130 -22.75 4.17 -0.07
CA LEU A 130 -21.81 5.13 -0.61
C LEU A 130 -20.36 4.78 -0.24
N GLY A 131 -20.13 4.39 1.01
CA GLY A 131 -18.80 3.99 1.47
C GLY A 131 -18.26 2.77 0.75
N GLU A 132 -19.10 1.73 0.52
CA GLU A 132 -18.72 0.52 -0.21
C GLU A 132 -18.45 0.80 -1.69
N GLU A 133 -19.29 1.61 -2.35
CA GLU A 133 -19.08 1.98 -3.75
C GLU A 133 -17.75 2.74 -3.94
N MET A 134 -17.47 3.71 -3.06
CA MET A 134 -16.21 4.46 -3.10
C MET A 134 -14.99 3.56 -2.84
N LEU A 135 -15.13 2.59 -1.92
CA LEU A 135 -14.06 1.64 -1.60
C LEU A 135 -13.82 0.66 -2.75
N ALA A 136 -14.89 0.18 -3.40
CA ALA A 136 -14.78 -0.70 -4.57
C ALA A 136 -14.04 -0.02 -5.72
N ASP A 137 -14.41 1.22 -6.05
CA ASP A 137 -13.72 2.01 -7.07
C ASP A 137 -12.22 2.20 -6.77
N LEU A 138 -11.89 2.44 -5.50
CA LEU A 138 -10.52 2.64 -5.08
C LEU A 138 -9.70 1.33 -5.17
N ARG A 139 -10.28 0.21 -4.75
CA ARG A 139 -9.65 -1.11 -4.87
C ARG A 139 -9.38 -1.46 -6.32
N GLU A 140 -10.38 -1.27 -7.19
CA GLU A 140 -10.25 -1.55 -8.62
C GLU A 140 -9.16 -0.67 -9.26
N ASP A 141 -9.20 0.66 -9.03
CA ASP A 141 -8.19 1.59 -9.57
C ASP A 141 -6.77 1.24 -9.09
N PHE A 142 -6.62 0.87 -7.80
CA PHE A 142 -5.33 0.47 -7.24
C PHE A 142 -4.84 -0.85 -7.85
N LEU A 143 -5.70 -1.88 -7.96
CA LEU A 143 -5.33 -3.19 -8.51
C LEU A 143 -4.93 -3.07 -9.98
N VAL A 144 -5.74 -2.40 -10.80
CA VAL A 144 -5.44 -2.18 -12.23
C VAL A 144 -4.07 -1.51 -12.40
N ARG A 145 -3.77 -0.49 -11.59
CA ARG A 145 -2.49 0.20 -11.65
C ARG A 145 -1.33 -0.61 -11.11
N SER A 146 -1.55 -1.36 -10.04
CA SER A 146 -0.50 -2.21 -9.45
C SER A 146 -0.06 -3.31 -10.40
N VAL A 147 -1.00 -3.89 -11.15
CA VAL A 147 -0.68 -4.90 -12.19
C VAL A 147 0.02 -4.27 -13.41
N ALA A 148 -0.27 -3.00 -13.70
CA ALA A 148 0.38 -2.26 -14.80
C ALA A 148 1.73 -1.65 -14.43
N LEU A 149 2.23 -1.83 -13.20
CA LEU A 149 3.54 -1.33 -12.79
C LEU A 149 4.65 -2.00 -13.59
N PRO A 150 5.69 -1.25 -14.00
CA PRO A 150 6.87 -1.82 -14.62
C PRO A 150 7.53 -2.86 -13.69
N PRO A 151 8.03 -4.00 -14.21
CA PRO A 151 8.74 -5.01 -13.41
C PRO A 151 9.91 -4.43 -12.62
N SER A 152 10.59 -3.44 -13.18
CA SER A 152 11.69 -2.72 -12.53
C SER A 152 11.28 -1.98 -11.24
N VAL A 153 10.04 -1.53 -11.17
CA VAL A 153 9.47 -0.90 -9.97
C VAL A 153 9.06 -1.96 -8.95
N LEU A 154 8.42 -3.06 -9.43
CA LEU A 154 8.02 -4.17 -8.57
C LEU A 154 9.22 -4.82 -7.87
N GLU A 155 10.30 -5.11 -8.61
CA GLU A 155 11.51 -5.71 -8.05
C GLU A 155 12.16 -4.81 -6.99
N ARG A 156 12.18 -3.48 -7.21
CA ARG A 156 12.73 -2.53 -6.23
C ARG A 156 11.85 -2.36 -5.01
N ALA A 157 10.53 -2.31 -5.21
CA ALA A 157 9.56 -2.14 -4.13
C ALA A 157 9.51 -3.34 -3.18
N GLY A 158 9.80 -4.53 -3.70
CA GLY A 158 9.58 -5.77 -2.99
C GLY A 158 8.08 -6.10 -2.83
N THR A 159 7.79 -7.37 -2.61
CA THR A 159 6.42 -7.85 -2.41
C THR A 159 5.77 -7.32 -1.13
N GLY A 160 6.59 -7.02 -0.11
CA GLY A 160 6.12 -6.59 1.20
C GLY A 160 5.39 -5.24 1.22
N ASP A 161 5.90 -4.21 0.53
CA ASP A 161 5.25 -2.88 0.50
C ASP A 161 3.93 -2.95 -0.29
N LEU A 162 3.91 -3.66 -1.43
CA LEU A 162 2.67 -3.87 -2.19
C LEU A 162 1.62 -4.63 -1.38
N LEU A 163 2.02 -5.72 -0.72
CA LEU A 163 1.11 -6.52 0.11
C LEU A 163 0.57 -5.69 1.29
N SER A 164 1.42 -4.89 1.94
CA SER A 164 1.00 -3.98 2.99
C SER A 164 -0.02 -2.94 2.50
N ARG A 165 0.17 -2.40 1.28
CA ARG A 165 -0.79 -1.46 0.67
C ARG A 165 -2.11 -2.13 0.32
N ILE A 166 -2.08 -3.35 -0.25
CA ILE A 166 -3.29 -4.11 -0.63
C ILE A 166 -4.10 -4.53 0.59
N THR A 167 -3.45 -4.89 1.69
CA THR A 167 -4.12 -5.37 2.90
C THR A 167 -4.34 -4.22 3.90
N THR A 168 -3.30 -3.80 4.59
CA THR A 168 -3.40 -2.89 5.73
C THR A 168 -3.91 -1.48 5.36
N ASP A 169 -3.39 -0.89 4.27
CA ASP A 169 -3.80 0.46 3.89
C ASP A 169 -5.22 0.50 3.33
N ILE A 170 -5.61 -0.51 2.56
CA ILE A 170 -7.00 -0.64 2.07
C ILE A 170 -7.96 -0.87 3.23
N ASP A 171 -7.63 -1.70 4.22
CA ASP A 171 -8.50 -1.97 5.36
C ASP A 171 -8.69 -0.71 6.25
N ARG A 172 -7.62 0.04 6.52
CA ARG A 172 -7.71 1.32 7.22
C ARG A 172 -8.58 2.32 6.48
N LEU A 173 -8.43 2.36 5.17
CA LEU A 173 -9.23 3.25 4.33
C LEU A 173 -10.69 2.79 4.24
N ALA A 174 -10.96 1.47 4.29
CA ALA A 174 -12.29 0.90 4.30
C ALA A 174 -13.11 1.41 5.48
N ASP A 175 -12.57 1.43 6.69
CA ASP A 175 -13.25 1.95 7.86
C ASP A 175 -13.56 3.45 7.74
N ALA A 176 -12.62 4.22 7.21
CA ALA A 176 -12.84 5.65 6.97
C ALA A 176 -13.91 5.90 5.90
N MET A 177 -13.91 5.15 4.79
CA MET A 177 -14.90 5.30 3.72
C MET A 177 -16.30 4.87 4.16
N ARG A 178 -16.40 3.77 4.90
CA ARG A 178 -17.70 3.25 5.39
C ARG A 178 -18.31 4.11 6.49
N LYS A 179 -17.49 4.72 7.35
CA LYS A 179 -17.96 5.39 8.57
C LYS A 179 -17.62 6.88 8.56
N ALA A 180 -16.33 7.26 8.44
CA ALA A 180 -15.89 8.63 8.64
C ALA A 180 -16.47 9.61 7.59
N VAL A 181 -16.40 9.29 6.31
CA VAL A 181 -16.89 10.17 5.23
C VAL A 181 -18.40 10.42 5.33
N PRO A 182 -19.28 9.41 5.44
CA PRO A 182 -20.71 9.64 5.62
C PRO A 182 -21.04 10.38 6.93
N GLN A 183 -20.41 10.01 8.03
CA GLN A 183 -20.69 10.61 9.35
C GLN A 183 -20.25 12.08 9.44
N LEU A 184 -19.15 12.45 8.78
CA LEU A 184 -18.74 13.85 8.67
C LEU A 184 -19.73 14.67 7.86
N ALA A 185 -20.21 14.13 6.73
CA ALA A 185 -21.25 14.80 5.94
C ALA A 185 -22.53 14.97 6.74
N VAL A 186 -22.97 13.93 7.46
CA VAL A 186 -24.13 13.94 8.35
C VAL A 186 -23.95 14.98 9.45
N GLY A 187 -22.84 14.96 10.18
CA GLY A 187 -22.56 15.87 11.28
C GLY A 187 -22.50 17.35 10.83
N LEU A 188 -21.89 17.60 9.67
CA LEU A 188 -21.82 18.97 9.10
C LEU A 188 -23.22 19.51 8.75
N VAL A 189 -24.03 18.72 8.04
CA VAL A 189 -25.41 19.09 7.69
C VAL A 189 -26.23 19.31 8.95
N TRP A 190 -26.11 18.42 9.92
CA TRP A 190 -26.81 18.53 11.19
C TRP A 190 -26.45 19.81 11.95
N THR A 191 -25.14 20.11 12.07
CA THR A 191 -24.67 21.36 12.71
C THR A 191 -25.21 22.60 12.00
N VAL A 192 -25.13 22.66 10.66
CA VAL A 192 -25.61 23.80 9.89
C VAL A 192 -27.12 24.02 10.05
N LEU A 193 -27.91 22.93 10.00
CA LEU A 193 -29.37 23.03 10.15
C LEU A 193 -29.78 23.43 11.56
N LEU A 194 -29.13 22.90 12.61
CA LEU A 194 -29.41 23.27 14.00
C LEU A 194 -29.07 24.74 14.29
N VAL A 195 -27.91 25.21 13.83
CA VAL A 195 -27.53 26.63 13.97
C VAL A 195 -28.52 27.51 13.20
N GLY A 196 -28.89 27.09 11.97
CA GLY A 196 -29.90 27.79 11.17
C GLY A 196 -31.27 27.85 11.89
N ALA A 197 -31.72 26.72 12.44
CA ALA A 197 -32.98 26.68 13.20
C ALA A 197 -32.95 27.59 14.44
N LEU A 198 -31.85 27.59 15.19
CA LEU A 198 -31.68 28.49 16.34
C LEU A 198 -31.75 29.94 15.94
N CYS A 199 -31.10 30.33 14.82
CA CYS A 199 -31.15 31.68 14.28
C CYS A 199 -32.54 32.10 13.77
N LEU A 200 -33.32 31.13 13.26
CA LEU A 200 -34.69 31.39 12.75
C LEU A 200 -35.72 31.48 13.87
N THR A 201 -35.60 30.66 14.90
CA THR A 201 -36.54 30.60 16.04
C THR A 201 -36.42 31.87 16.91
N ALA A 202 -35.20 32.21 17.28
CA ALA A 202 -34.93 33.38 18.11
C ALA A 202 -33.55 34.01 17.71
N PRO A 203 -33.54 34.94 16.74
CA PRO A 203 -32.29 35.55 16.25
C PRO A 203 -31.36 36.10 17.34
N PRO A 204 -31.84 36.69 18.44
CA PRO A 204 -31.00 37.16 19.54
C PRO A 204 -30.20 36.03 20.22
N LEU A 205 -30.70 34.77 20.22
CA LEU A 205 -30.02 33.64 20.83
C LEU A 205 -28.81 33.16 20.00
N ALA A 206 -28.73 33.54 18.71
CA ALA A 206 -27.53 33.28 17.90
C ALA A 206 -26.27 33.96 18.47
N LEU A 207 -26.42 35.01 19.29
CA LEU A 207 -25.32 35.68 19.99
C LEU A 207 -24.60 34.70 20.94
N ALA A 208 -25.32 33.77 21.57
CA ALA A 208 -24.71 32.74 22.43
C ALA A 208 -23.75 31.83 21.65
N VAL A 209 -24.11 31.45 20.40
CA VAL A 209 -23.23 30.68 19.52
C VAL A 209 -22.00 31.50 19.13
N LEU A 210 -22.16 32.79 18.81
CA LEU A 210 -21.05 33.66 18.47
C LEU A 210 -20.06 33.85 19.63
N ILE A 211 -20.52 33.87 20.88
CA ILE A 211 -19.69 34.00 22.08
C ILE A 211 -18.87 32.68 22.29
N ALA A 212 -19.48 31.53 22.07
CA ALA A 212 -18.82 30.24 22.26
C ALA A 212 -17.89 29.85 21.10
N LEU A 213 -18.16 30.33 19.88
CA LEU A 213 -17.43 29.99 18.67
C LEU A 213 -15.91 30.26 18.76
N PRO A 214 -15.41 31.37 19.30
CA PRO A 214 -13.97 31.61 19.46
C PRO A 214 -13.29 30.56 20.32
N VAL A 215 -13.92 30.10 21.40
CA VAL A 215 -13.39 29.08 22.31
C VAL A 215 -13.22 27.76 21.54
N LEU A 216 -14.25 27.35 20.79
CA LEU A 216 -14.23 26.14 19.96
C LEU A 216 -13.16 26.26 18.87
N VAL A 217 -13.12 27.38 18.13
CA VAL A 217 -12.17 27.60 17.02
C VAL A 217 -10.73 27.60 17.51
N VAL A 218 -10.43 28.27 18.64
CA VAL A 218 -9.09 28.30 19.23
C VAL A 218 -8.66 26.90 19.66
N GLY A 219 -9.54 26.16 20.35
CA GLY A 219 -9.27 24.80 20.79
C GLY A 219 -9.04 23.85 19.62
N CYS A 220 -9.92 23.86 18.63
CA CYS A 220 -9.78 23.06 17.42
C CYS A 220 -8.49 23.42 16.65
N ARG A 221 -8.20 24.71 16.45
CA ARG A 221 -6.99 25.15 15.76
C ARG A 221 -5.71 24.74 16.50
N TRP A 222 -5.71 24.81 17.82
CA TRP A 222 -4.61 24.35 18.66
C TRP A 222 -4.39 22.83 18.51
N TYR A 223 -5.47 22.06 18.53
CA TYR A 223 -5.43 20.60 18.37
C TYR A 223 -4.99 20.20 16.96
N PHE A 224 -5.65 20.71 15.91
CA PHE A 224 -5.38 20.33 14.53
C PHE A 224 -3.98 20.69 14.03
N ARG A 225 -3.30 21.62 14.68
CA ARG A 225 -1.90 21.92 14.39
C ARG A 225 -0.93 20.90 14.99
N ARG A 226 -1.30 20.23 16.08
CA ARG A 226 -0.43 19.33 16.85
C ARG A 226 -0.75 17.85 16.64
N ALA A 227 -2.00 17.50 16.48
CA ALA A 227 -2.49 16.15 16.35
C ALA A 227 -1.84 15.38 15.18
N PRO A 228 -1.73 15.93 13.94
CA PRO A 228 -1.18 15.18 12.81
C PRO A 228 0.27 14.71 12.98
N HIS A 229 1.08 15.48 13.69
CA HIS A 229 2.45 15.07 13.99
C HIS A 229 2.46 13.94 15.05
N ALA A 230 1.68 14.09 16.12
CA ALA A 230 1.63 13.11 17.19
C ALA A 230 1.10 11.76 16.69
N TYR A 231 0.02 11.75 15.90
CA TYR A 231 -0.54 10.52 15.32
C TYR A 231 0.41 9.82 14.34
N ARG A 232 1.12 10.57 13.51
CA ARG A 232 2.13 9.98 12.62
C ARG A 232 3.27 9.34 13.41
N ALA A 233 3.75 9.99 14.46
CA ALA A 233 4.80 9.47 15.30
C ALA A 233 4.34 8.24 16.12
N GLU A 234 3.08 8.22 16.59
CA GLU A 234 2.46 7.06 17.24
C GLU A 234 2.38 5.87 16.28
N ALA A 235 1.89 6.09 15.07
CA ALA A 235 1.78 5.04 14.04
C ALA A 235 3.16 4.49 13.64
N ALA A 236 4.18 5.35 13.48
CA ALA A 236 5.55 4.94 13.22
C ALA A 236 6.15 4.13 14.38
N GLY A 237 5.86 4.55 15.64
CA GLY A 237 6.26 3.81 16.82
C GLY A 237 5.64 2.41 16.89
N TYR A 238 4.35 2.29 16.57
CA TYR A 238 3.66 1.00 16.49
C TYR A 238 4.28 0.08 15.40
N ALA A 239 4.54 0.64 14.22
CA ALA A 239 5.19 -0.09 13.14
C ALA A 239 6.59 -0.58 13.53
N ALA A 240 7.37 0.23 14.26
CA ALA A 240 8.68 -0.16 14.76
C ALA A 240 8.63 -1.31 15.78
N VAL A 241 7.59 -1.36 16.63
CA VAL A 241 7.34 -2.49 17.54
C VAL A 241 7.00 -3.74 16.74
N ALA A 242 6.08 -3.65 15.79
CA ALA A 242 5.66 -4.78 14.95
C ALA A 242 6.85 -5.35 14.14
N ALA A 243 7.67 -4.47 13.53
CA ALA A 243 8.86 -4.87 12.80
C ALA A 243 9.91 -5.59 13.70
N ALA A 244 10.16 -5.08 14.91
CA ALA A 244 11.08 -5.71 15.85
C ALA A 244 10.61 -7.09 16.32
N LEU A 245 9.30 -7.28 16.46
CA LEU A 245 8.70 -8.58 16.79
C LEU A 245 8.80 -9.55 15.60
N ALA A 246 8.41 -9.12 14.40
CA ALA A 246 8.49 -9.93 13.19
C ALA A 246 9.93 -10.40 12.94
N GLU A 247 10.91 -9.49 12.96
CA GLU A 247 12.33 -9.82 12.82
C GLU A 247 12.79 -10.84 13.88
N THR A 248 12.29 -10.73 15.12
CA THR A 248 12.64 -11.65 16.20
C THR A 248 12.10 -13.06 15.95
N VAL A 249 10.89 -13.16 15.38
CA VAL A 249 10.25 -14.43 15.03
C VAL A 249 10.95 -15.06 13.82
N ASP A 250 11.19 -14.28 12.76
CA ASP A 250 11.84 -14.75 11.53
C ASP A 250 13.27 -15.23 11.80
N ALA A 251 14.01 -14.51 12.63
CA ALA A 251 15.35 -14.88 13.05
C ALA A 251 15.40 -15.82 14.27
N GLY A 252 14.30 -16.49 14.63
CA GLY A 252 14.17 -17.26 15.88
C GLY A 252 15.31 -18.24 16.11
N ARG A 253 15.70 -19.02 15.08
CA ARG A 253 16.85 -19.94 15.15
C ARG A 253 18.17 -19.23 15.46
N THR A 254 18.41 -18.08 14.87
CA THR A 254 19.61 -17.27 15.11
C THR A 254 19.61 -16.67 16.52
N VAL A 255 18.45 -16.19 16.96
CA VAL A 255 18.26 -15.63 18.32
C VAL A 255 18.56 -16.69 19.38
N GLU A 256 18.09 -17.93 19.16
CA GLU A 256 18.34 -19.06 20.07
C GLU A 256 19.81 -19.49 20.03
N ALA A 257 20.36 -19.74 18.83
CA ALA A 257 21.75 -20.18 18.65
C ALA A 257 22.78 -19.23 19.27
N HIS A 258 22.54 -17.93 19.16
CA HIS A 258 23.43 -16.89 19.70
C HIS A 258 23.00 -16.34 21.07
N ARG A 259 21.97 -16.93 21.71
CA ARG A 259 21.45 -16.52 23.04
C ARG A 259 21.08 -15.02 23.11
N LEU A 260 20.51 -14.48 22.03
CA LEU A 260 20.17 -13.05 21.91
C LEU A 260 18.83 -12.68 22.57
N GLY A 261 18.13 -13.60 23.25
CA GLY A 261 16.80 -13.39 23.81
C GLY A 261 16.70 -12.15 24.69
N ALA A 262 17.60 -11.99 25.68
CA ALA A 262 17.60 -10.81 26.56
C ALA A 262 17.80 -9.49 25.79
N ARG A 263 18.66 -9.47 24.75
CA ARG A 263 18.90 -8.29 23.92
C ARG A 263 17.67 -7.95 23.07
N ARG A 264 16.95 -8.95 22.53
CA ARG A 264 15.71 -8.75 21.75
C ARG A 264 14.57 -8.25 22.63
N VAL A 265 14.43 -8.78 23.86
CA VAL A 265 13.47 -8.28 24.84
C VAL A 265 13.75 -6.81 25.17
N ALA A 266 15.00 -6.46 25.49
CA ALA A 266 15.37 -5.07 25.80
C ALA A 266 15.14 -4.13 24.60
N LEU A 267 15.34 -4.58 23.35
CA LEU A 267 15.01 -3.81 22.16
C LEU A 267 13.50 -3.59 22.04
N SER A 268 12.71 -4.64 22.20
CA SER A 268 11.25 -4.56 22.15
C SER A 268 10.68 -3.64 23.24
N GLU A 269 11.19 -3.72 24.48
CA GLU A 269 10.81 -2.83 25.58
C GLU A 269 11.10 -1.36 25.27
N ARG A 270 12.26 -1.05 24.66
CA ARG A 270 12.59 0.32 24.23
C ARG A 270 11.61 0.82 23.17
N ARG A 271 11.29 -0.01 22.15
CA ARG A 271 10.34 0.34 21.09
C ARG A 271 8.93 0.54 21.65
N VAL A 272 8.48 -0.34 22.54
CA VAL A 272 7.20 -0.18 23.25
C VAL A 272 7.19 1.10 24.08
N GLY A 273 8.28 1.40 24.79
CA GLY A 273 8.41 2.64 25.57
C GLY A 273 8.33 3.91 24.69
N GLN A 274 8.92 3.90 23.51
CA GLN A 274 8.81 5.01 22.54
C GLN A 274 7.38 5.16 22.00
N TRP A 275 6.74 4.05 21.59
CA TRP A 275 5.35 4.05 21.13
C TRP A 275 4.40 4.56 22.21
N THR A 276 4.47 4.03 23.44
CA THR A 276 3.60 4.46 24.56
C THR A 276 3.79 5.92 24.95
N ALA A 277 4.99 6.48 24.75
CA ALA A 277 5.23 7.90 24.97
C ALA A 277 4.45 8.77 23.97
N TRP A 278 4.39 8.37 22.70
CA TRP A 278 3.59 9.05 21.68
C TRP A 278 2.09 8.83 21.88
N GLU A 279 1.66 7.62 22.24
CA GLU A 279 0.28 7.31 22.60
C GLU A 279 -0.21 8.19 23.76
N ARG A 280 0.59 8.33 24.82
CA ARG A 280 0.30 9.27 25.92
C ARG A 280 0.19 10.72 25.44
N ARG A 281 0.98 11.10 24.44
CA ARG A 281 0.93 12.44 23.85
C ARG A 281 -0.38 12.67 23.10
N THR A 282 -0.82 11.72 22.28
CA THR A 282 -2.11 11.80 21.56
C THR A 282 -3.28 11.79 22.53
N MET A 283 -3.25 10.92 23.54
CA MET A 283 -4.25 10.92 24.63
C MET A 283 -4.30 12.27 25.36
N TRP A 284 -3.15 12.87 25.68
CA TRP A 284 -3.12 14.18 26.32
C TRP A 284 -3.74 15.27 25.44
N LEU A 285 -3.46 15.28 24.15
CA LEU A 285 -4.07 16.21 23.20
C LEU A 285 -5.60 16.10 23.20
N ARG A 286 -6.14 14.87 23.20
CA ARG A 286 -7.58 14.60 23.33
C ARG A 286 -8.12 15.06 24.69
N THR A 287 -7.41 14.76 25.78
CA THR A 287 -7.78 15.13 27.15
C THR A 287 -7.88 16.66 27.30
N VAL A 288 -7.14 17.44 26.53
CA VAL A 288 -7.27 18.91 26.51
C VAL A 288 -8.40 19.37 25.60
N LEU A 289 -8.59 18.74 24.43
CA LEU A 289 -9.60 19.14 23.45
C LEU A 289 -11.04 18.91 23.97
N PHE A 290 -11.33 17.72 24.52
CA PHE A 290 -12.70 17.39 24.94
C PHE A 290 -13.29 18.33 25.99
N PRO A 291 -12.58 18.73 27.07
CA PRO A 291 -13.06 19.77 27.96
C PRO A 291 -13.29 21.13 27.29
N VAL A 292 -12.46 21.51 26.34
CA VAL A 292 -12.66 22.79 25.61
C VAL A 292 -13.92 22.73 24.75
N VAL A 293 -14.20 21.61 24.08
CA VAL A 293 -15.44 21.40 23.32
C VAL A 293 -16.65 21.41 24.27
N ASN A 294 -16.59 20.68 25.39
CA ASN A 294 -17.65 20.68 26.38
C ASN A 294 -17.88 22.07 27.00
N LEU A 295 -16.80 22.82 27.28
CA LEU A 295 -16.91 24.20 27.74
C LEU A 295 -17.61 25.08 26.69
N SER A 296 -17.26 24.93 25.40
CA SER A 296 -17.93 25.65 24.32
C SER A 296 -19.43 25.31 24.27
N ASN A 297 -19.80 24.05 24.41
CA ASN A 297 -21.20 23.62 24.44
C ASN A 297 -21.93 24.18 25.68
N MET A 298 -21.28 24.19 26.86
CA MET A 298 -21.84 24.80 28.07
C MET A 298 -21.99 26.32 27.94
N LEU A 299 -21.06 26.98 27.25
CA LEU A 299 -21.17 28.42 26.95
C LEU A 299 -22.35 28.72 26.00
N ILE A 300 -22.62 27.84 25.02
CA ILE A 300 -23.79 27.99 24.13
C ILE A 300 -25.07 27.85 24.99
N LEU A 301 -25.21 26.77 25.72
CA LEU A 301 -26.40 26.52 26.54
C LEU A 301 -26.58 27.60 27.62
N GLY A 302 -25.54 27.92 28.39
CA GLY A 302 -25.55 28.96 29.40
C GLY A 302 -25.83 30.34 28.83
N GLY A 303 -25.25 30.64 27.67
CA GLY A 303 -25.50 31.87 26.92
C GLY A 303 -26.96 31.98 26.46
N VAL A 304 -27.53 30.90 25.91
CA VAL A 304 -28.93 30.84 25.53
C VAL A 304 -29.83 31.09 26.75
N LEU A 305 -29.57 30.44 27.91
CA LEU A 305 -30.38 30.59 29.10
C LEU A 305 -30.23 32.01 29.71
N LEU A 306 -29.03 32.56 29.84
CA LEU A 306 -28.76 33.86 30.45
C LEU A 306 -29.24 35.02 29.56
N LEU A 307 -28.81 35.03 28.30
CA LEU A 307 -29.20 36.09 27.35
C LEU A 307 -30.69 35.95 26.99
N GLY A 308 -31.15 34.72 26.76
CA GLY A 308 -32.54 34.45 26.45
C GLY A 308 -33.46 34.78 27.62
N GLY A 309 -33.09 34.47 28.88
CA GLY A 309 -33.83 34.92 30.06
C GLY A 309 -33.95 36.43 30.15
N ALA A 310 -32.86 37.18 29.87
CA ALA A 310 -32.90 38.63 29.80
C ALA A 310 -33.84 39.17 28.68
N PHE A 311 -33.79 38.55 27.49
CA PHE A 311 -34.66 38.90 26.37
C PHE A 311 -36.11 38.58 26.59
N VAL A 312 -36.45 37.51 27.35
CA VAL A 312 -37.80 37.20 27.79
C VAL A 312 -38.32 38.28 28.75
N MET A 313 -37.47 38.75 29.69
CA MET A 313 -37.86 39.79 30.65
C MET A 313 -38.12 41.15 29.96
N GLU A 314 -37.41 41.41 28.82
CA GLU A 314 -37.64 42.59 28.01
C GLU A 314 -38.76 42.42 26.96
N GLY A 315 -39.35 41.23 26.87
CA GLY A 315 -40.43 40.91 25.93
C GLY A 315 -39.97 40.75 24.45
N TRP A 316 -38.69 40.51 24.19
CA TRP A 316 -38.16 40.33 22.83
C TRP A 316 -38.42 38.93 22.30
N ILE A 317 -38.47 37.93 23.19
CA ILE A 317 -38.74 36.54 22.85
C ILE A 317 -39.72 35.96 23.89
N SER A 318 -40.43 34.90 23.51
CA SER A 318 -41.31 34.13 24.40
C SER A 318 -40.54 33.13 25.29
N VAL A 319 -41.18 32.64 26.32
CA VAL A 319 -40.65 31.55 27.15
C VAL A 319 -40.52 30.25 26.34
N GLY A 320 -41.42 30.00 25.40
CA GLY A 320 -41.39 28.88 24.49
C GLY A 320 -40.24 28.98 23.48
N GLU A 321 -39.99 30.18 22.96
CA GLU A 321 -38.80 30.40 22.09
C GLU A 321 -37.49 30.17 22.84
N LEU A 322 -37.39 30.60 24.10
CA LEU A 322 -36.24 30.32 24.94
C LEU A 322 -36.10 28.80 25.19
N THR A 323 -37.19 28.10 25.47
CA THR A 323 -37.19 26.65 25.69
C THR A 323 -36.74 25.92 24.43
N THR A 324 -37.31 26.28 23.29
CA THR A 324 -36.91 25.74 21.98
C THR A 324 -35.42 25.98 21.73
N GLY A 325 -34.92 27.20 21.94
CA GLY A 325 -33.51 27.57 21.76
C GLY A 325 -32.58 26.76 22.66
N ALA A 326 -32.95 26.55 23.92
CA ALA A 326 -32.15 25.73 24.85
C ALA A 326 -32.07 24.25 24.42
N LEU A 327 -33.16 23.69 23.93
CA LEU A 327 -33.19 22.32 23.41
C LEU A 327 -32.41 22.16 22.13
N LEU A 328 -32.50 23.12 21.19
CA LEU A 328 -31.69 23.14 19.95
C LEU A 328 -30.20 23.29 20.27
N ALA A 329 -29.83 24.13 21.23
CA ALA A 329 -28.48 24.29 21.72
C ALA A 329 -27.92 22.97 22.32
N GLN A 330 -28.75 22.27 23.09
CA GLN A 330 -28.38 20.96 23.63
C GLN A 330 -28.18 19.90 22.54
N MET A 331 -29.00 19.91 21.49
CA MET A 331 -28.84 19.01 20.33
C MET A 331 -27.57 19.25 19.52
N LEU A 332 -26.96 20.44 19.61
CA LEU A 332 -25.74 20.78 18.87
C LEU A 332 -24.49 20.04 19.38
N VAL A 333 -24.54 19.51 20.60
CA VAL A 333 -23.40 18.79 21.24
C VAL A 333 -22.96 17.58 20.42
N GLU A 334 -23.92 16.73 20.02
CA GLU A 334 -23.60 15.45 19.36
C GLU A 334 -23.00 15.61 17.95
N PRO A 335 -23.54 16.44 17.03
CA PRO A 335 -22.93 16.60 15.71
C PRO A 335 -21.54 17.23 15.76
N VAL A 336 -21.27 18.15 16.71
CA VAL A 336 -19.92 18.72 16.89
C VAL A 336 -18.94 17.63 17.37
N ASN A 337 -19.32 16.85 18.37
CA ASN A 337 -18.51 15.72 18.85
C ASN A 337 -18.31 14.67 17.76
N MET A 338 -19.32 14.40 16.93
CA MET A 338 -19.23 13.49 15.78
C MET A 338 -18.18 13.96 14.77
N ILE A 339 -18.21 15.23 14.39
CA ILE A 339 -17.22 15.82 13.45
C ILE A 339 -15.81 15.67 14.00
N LEU A 340 -15.57 15.97 15.27
CA LEU A 340 -14.25 15.89 15.90
C LEU A 340 -13.74 14.45 15.96
N ARG A 341 -14.59 13.50 16.34
CA ARG A 341 -14.26 12.08 16.41
C ARG A 341 -13.83 11.50 15.06
N TRP A 342 -14.59 11.77 14.00
CA TRP A 342 -14.31 11.25 12.67
C TRP A 342 -13.20 12.01 11.93
N TYR A 343 -12.89 13.23 12.37
CA TYR A 343 -11.75 13.97 11.80
C TYR A 343 -10.41 13.26 12.08
N ASP A 344 -10.23 12.72 13.28
CA ASP A 344 -9.01 11.98 13.63
C ASP A 344 -8.85 10.72 12.75
N GLU A 345 -9.95 9.99 12.52
CA GLU A 345 -9.96 8.81 11.65
C GLU A 345 -9.60 9.16 10.19
N LEU A 346 -10.11 10.31 9.71
CA LEU A 346 -9.73 10.80 8.38
C LEU A 346 -8.24 11.16 8.27
N GLN A 347 -7.61 11.63 9.32
CA GLN A 347 -6.17 11.92 9.32
C GLN A 347 -5.36 10.65 9.07
N VAL A 348 -5.72 9.55 9.74
CA VAL A 348 -5.06 8.25 9.55
C VAL A 348 -5.32 7.72 8.13
N ALA A 349 -6.57 7.76 7.69
CA ALA A 349 -6.96 7.32 6.35
C ALA A 349 -6.28 8.13 5.23
N GLN A 350 -6.02 9.42 5.45
CA GLN A 350 -5.34 10.28 4.49
C GLN A 350 -3.90 9.80 4.20
N VAL A 351 -3.19 9.27 5.19
CA VAL A 351 -1.84 8.72 5.00
C VAL A 351 -1.90 7.45 4.16
N SER A 352 -2.82 6.53 4.48
CA SER A 352 -3.02 5.30 3.69
C SER A 352 -3.48 5.62 2.25
N LEU A 353 -4.37 6.62 2.09
CA LEU A 353 -4.77 7.07 0.76
C LEU A 353 -3.60 7.66 -0.04
N ALA A 354 -2.72 8.44 0.61
CA ALA A 354 -1.54 8.99 -0.06
C ALA A 354 -0.60 7.87 -0.54
N ARG A 355 -0.41 6.80 0.22
CA ARG A 355 0.38 5.63 -0.20
C ARG A 355 -0.25 4.90 -1.38
N LEU A 356 -1.58 4.70 -1.37
CA LEU A 356 -2.29 4.04 -2.47
C LEU A 356 -2.28 4.90 -3.75
N VAL A 357 -2.56 6.19 -3.62
CA VAL A 357 -2.60 7.13 -4.76
C VAL A 357 -1.20 7.42 -5.31
N GLY A 358 -0.15 7.25 -4.51
CA GLY A 358 1.25 7.43 -4.94
C GLY A 358 1.64 6.53 -6.11
N VAL A 359 1.03 5.35 -6.23
CA VAL A 359 1.23 4.45 -7.39
C VAL A 359 0.83 5.13 -8.72
N ARG A 360 -0.06 6.12 -8.68
CA ARG A 360 -0.47 6.90 -9.86
C ARG A 360 0.61 7.88 -10.36
N GLU A 361 1.60 8.19 -9.54
CA GLU A 361 2.71 9.08 -9.91
C GLU A 361 3.80 8.31 -10.66
N ILE A 362 3.71 6.97 -10.69
CA ILE A 362 4.58 6.13 -11.51
C ILE A 362 4.01 6.14 -12.93
N GLU A 363 4.81 6.61 -13.87
CA GLU A 363 4.44 6.52 -15.28
C GLU A 363 4.39 5.04 -15.68
N PRO A 364 3.27 4.56 -16.26
CA PRO A 364 3.25 3.22 -16.84
C PRO A 364 4.29 3.14 -17.95
N ASP A 365 4.78 1.94 -18.21
CA ASP A 365 5.74 1.66 -19.29
C ASP A 365 5.12 2.07 -20.63
N SER A 366 5.35 3.35 -21.00
CA SER A 366 4.64 4.06 -22.07
C SER A 366 5.34 3.96 -23.41
N GLY A 367 5.92 2.80 -23.72
CA GLY A 367 6.45 2.58 -25.07
C GLY A 367 5.40 2.91 -26.14
N VAL A 368 5.78 3.58 -27.19
CA VAL A 368 4.92 3.86 -28.35
C VAL A 368 4.58 2.53 -29.02
N GLY A 369 3.34 2.07 -28.88
CA GLY A 369 2.93 0.81 -29.46
C GLY A 369 2.99 0.83 -30.99
N GLY A 370 3.30 -0.35 -31.55
CA GLY A 370 3.35 -0.56 -33.00
C GLY A 370 4.74 -0.42 -33.63
N LEU A 371 5.79 -0.20 -32.82
CA LEU A 371 7.18 -0.34 -33.30
C LEU A 371 7.48 -1.83 -33.46
N THR A 372 7.70 -2.26 -34.70
CA THR A 372 8.15 -3.61 -35.03
C THR A 372 9.64 -3.57 -35.35
N PRO A 373 10.47 -4.39 -34.67
CA PRO A 373 11.90 -4.49 -34.98
C PRO A 373 12.10 -4.88 -36.42
N ARG A 374 13.07 -4.23 -37.11
CA ARG A 374 13.41 -4.54 -38.49
C ARG A 374 14.38 -5.73 -38.61
N GLY A 375 14.98 -6.13 -37.50
CA GLY A 375 15.93 -7.23 -37.37
C GLY A 375 15.74 -7.99 -36.05
N LYS A 376 16.67 -8.93 -35.79
CA LYS A 376 16.67 -9.76 -34.57
C LYS A 376 17.93 -9.54 -33.72
N ASP A 377 18.80 -8.60 -34.14
CA ASP A 377 20.01 -8.22 -33.42
C ASP A 377 19.66 -7.44 -32.15
N VAL A 378 20.38 -7.72 -31.07
CA VAL A 378 20.26 -6.99 -29.81
C VAL A 378 21.56 -6.26 -29.56
N CYS A 379 21.52 -4.93 -29.47
CA CYS A 379 22.71 -4.11 -29.28
C CYS A 379 22.58 -3.23 -28.05
N ALA A 380 23.58 -3.28 -27.19
CA ALA A 380 23.79 -2.32 -26.10
C ALA A 380 24.90 -1.35 -26.54
N ARG A 381 24.65 -0.04 -26.52
CA ARG A 381 25.64 0.99 -26.91
C ARG A 381 25.86 1.98 -25.81
N GLN A 382 27.06 2.04 -25.25
CA GLN A 382 27.51 2.96 -24.20
C GLN A 382 26.53 2.99 -22.99
N VAL A 383 26.04 1.81 -22.63
CA VAL A 383 25.00 1.64 -21.60
C VAL A 383 25.58 1.91 -20.23
N ARG A 384 24.97 2.87 -19.52
CA ARG A 384 25.17 3.10 -18.08
C ARG A 384 23.87 2.84 -17.33
N PHE A 385 23.99 2.18 -16.19
CA PHE A 385 22.84 1.86 -15.35
C PHE A 385 23.24 1.74 -13.87
N GLY A 386 22.34 2.15 -12.99
CA GLY A 386 22.44 1.94 -11.54
C GLY A 386 21.06 1.84 -10.92
N TYR A 387 20.94 1.03 -9.88
CA TYR A 387 19.69 0.87 -9.11
C TYR A 387 19.37 2.09 -8.24
N LEU A 388 20.42 2.78 -7.75
CA LEU A 388 20.32 4.02 -6.97
C LEU A 388 20.73 5.21 -7.84
N ALA A 389 20.18 6.39 -7.54
CA ALA A 389 20.36 7.59 -8.35
C ALA A 389 21.83 7.96 -8.57
N ASP A 390 22.70 7.78 -7.56
CA ASP A 390 24.08 8.27 -7.57
C ASP A 390 25.14 7.18 -7.76
N VAL A 391 24.73 5.90 -7.92
CA VAL A 391 25.65 4.77 -8.04
C VAL A 391 25.37 4.01 -9.32
N ASP A 392 26.31 4.06 -10.27
CA ASP A 392 26.26 3.23 -11.48
C ASP A 392 26.81 1.82 -11.18
N VAL A 393 26.15 0.81 -11.69
CA VAL A 393 26.57 -0.60 -11.71
C VAL A 393 27.20 -0.95 -13.06
N LEU A 394 26.72 -0.33 -14.14
CA LEU A 394 27.27 -0.49 -15.47
C LEU A 394 27.83 0.85 -15.97
N HIS A 395 29.06 0.82 -16.51
CA HIS A 395 29.88 1.99 -16.82
C HIS A 395 30.19 2.15 -18.30
N GLY A 396 29.17 2.21 -19.17
CA GLY A 396 29.34 2.45 -20.62
C GLY A 396 29.61 1.16 -21.40
N ILE A 397 28.83 0.12 -21.13
CA ILE A 397 28.92 -1.17 -21.84
C ILE A 397 28.47 -1.01 -23.29
N THR A 398 29.29 -1.58 -24.19
CA THR A 398 28.93 -1.79 -25.59
C THR A 398 29.06 -3.27 -25.89
N LEU A 399 27.95 -3.90 -26.34
CA LEU A 399 27.88 -5.32 -26.68
C LEU A 399 26.86 -5.50 -27.81
N GLU A 400 27.28 -6.19 -28.86
CA GLU A 400 26.45 -6.56 -30.00
C GLU A 400 26.19 -8.07 -29.97
N VAL A 401 24.94 -8.47 -30.04
CA VAL A 401 24.49 -9.86 -30.05
C VAL A 401 23.87 -10.13 -31.42
N THR A 402 24.61 -10.88 -32.25
CA THR A 402 24.16 -11.23 -33.60
C THR A 402 23.04 -12.30 -33.56
N PRO A 403 22.09 -12.26 -34.51
CA PRO A 403 21.03 -13.25 -34.59
C PRO A 403 21.57 -14.68 -34.73
N GLY A 404 21.05 -15.60 -33.86
CA GLY A 404 21.44 -17.01 -33.84
C GLY A 404 22.73 -17.31 -33.09
N SER A 405 23.48 -16.30 -32.60
CA SER A 405 24.68 -16.51 -31.79
C SER A 405 24.40 -16.84 -30.34
N ARG A 406 25.32 -17.54 -29.69
CA ARG A 406 25.37 -17.80 -28.27
C ARG A 406 26.43 -16.94 -27.61
N VAL A 407 26.02 -15.98 -26.79
CA VAL A 407 26.91 -15.09 -26.04
C VAL A 407 26.92 -15.50 -24.57
N ALA A 408 28.11 -15.75 -24.00
CA ALA A 408 28.27 -15.99 -22.58
C ALA A 408 28.78 -14.74 -21.86
N LEU A 409 28.06 -14.32 -20.80
CA LEU A 409 28.50 -13.25 -19.90
C LEU A 409 29.22 -13.90 -18.70
N VAL A 410 30.53 -13.65 -18.59
CA VAL A 410 31.44 -14.23 -17.59
C VAL A 410 32.00 -13.13 -16.70
N GLY A 411 32.41 -13.42 -15.49
CA GLY A 411 33.08 -12.48 -14.60
C GLY A 411 32.76 -12.73 -13.12
N PRO A 412 33.38 -12.00 -12.20
CA PRO A 412 33.19 -12.17 -10.75
C PRO A 412 31.75 -11.86 -10.33
N SER A 413 31.36 -12.35 -9.14
CA SER A 413 30.06 -12.03 -8.55
C SER A 413 29.97 -10.53 -8.28
N GLY A 414 28.83 -9.90 -8.58
CA GLY A 414 28.65 -8.47 -8.44
C GLY A 414 29.16 -7.60 -9.61
N ALA A 415 29.82 -8.17 -10.62
CA ALA A 415 30.36 -7.42 -11.78
C ALA A 415 29.28 -6.76 -12.67
N GLY A 416 27.97 -7.06 -12.48
CA GLY A 416 26.88 -6.46 -13.25
C GLY A 416 26.31 -7.35 -14.37
N LYS A 417 26.68 -8.64 -14.45
CA LYS A 417 26.21 -9.59 -15.48
C LYS A 417 24.68 -9.72 -15.54
N SER A 418 24.03 -10.00 -14.40
CA SER A 418 22.57 -10.12 -14.33
C SER A 418 21.88 -8.78 -14.61
N THR A 419 22.49 -7.67 -14.23
CA THR A 419 22.02 -6.32 -14.56
C THR A 419 22.05 -6.07 -16.07
N LEU A 420 23.15 -6.47 -16.74
CA LEU A 420 23.25 -6.38 -18.20
C LEU A 420 22.22 -7.28 -18.88
N GLY A 421 22.04 -8.51 -18.43
CA GLY A 421 21.02 -9.43 -18.94
C GLY A 421 19.60 -8.85 -18.85
N ARG A 422 19.25 -8.22 -17.74
CA ARG A 422 17.94 -7.56 -17.54
C ARG A 422 17.74 -6.35 -18.45
N LEU A 423 18.80 -5.60 -18.74
CA LEU A 423 18.76 -4.49 -19.70
C LEU A 423 18.58 -4.99 -21.14
N LEU A 424 19.31 -6.06 -21.54
CA LEU A 424 19.14 -6.69 -22.85
C LEU A 424 17.75 -7.30 -23.04
N ALA A 425 17.12 -7.75 -21.95
CA ALA A 425 15.75 -8.26 -21.95
C ALA A 425 14.69 -7.15 -21.87
N GLY A 426 15.08 -5.87 -21.79
CA GLY A 426 14.15 -4.73 -21.71
C GLY A 426 13.39 -4.61 -20.39
N ILE A 427 13.85 -5.25 -19.29
CA ILE A 427 13.24 -5.13 -17.96
C ILE A 427 13.58 -3.78 -17.33
N TYR A 428 14.80 -3.30 -17.59
CA TYR A 428 15.27 -1.99 -17.16
C TYR A 428 15.62 -1.13 -18.36
N GLY A 429 15.32 0.17 -18.28
CA GLY A 429 15.85 1.15 -19.22
C GLY A 429 17.25 1.64 -18.81
N PRO A 430 18.18 1.86 -19.73
CA PRO A 430 19.49 2.42 -19.41
C PRO A 430 19.37 3.88 -18.95
N ARG A 431 20.24 4.29 -18.02
CA ARG A 431 20.33 5.71 -17.58
C ARG A 431 20.96 6.59 -18.65
N ARG A 432 21.97 6.06 -19.34
CA ARG A 432 22.61 6.65 -20.51
C ARG A 432 22.95 5.57 -21.52
N GLY A 433 23.10 5.96 -22.78
CA GLY A 433 23.22 5.01 -23.85
C GLY A 433 21.88 4.46 -24.29
N GLU A 434 21.90 3.37 -25.04
CA GLU A 434 20.70 2.74 -25.57
C GLU A 434 20.85 1.22 -25.67
N VAL A 435 19.71 0.51 -25.54
CA VAL A 435 19.60 -0.90 -25.92
C VAL A 435 18.57 -0.97 -27.04
N THR A 436 18.96 -1.59 -28.16
CA THR A 436 18.13 -1.68 -29.35
C THR A 436 17.86 -3.13 -29.73
N LEU A 437 16.71 -3.39 -30.33
CA LEU A 437 16.31 -4.65 -30.95
C LEU A 437 15.97 -4.40 -32.42
N GLY A 438 16.74 -4.98 -33.36
CA GLY A 438 16.53 -4.74 -34.78
C GLY A 438 16.57 -3.27 -35.17
N GLY A 439 17.40 -2.47 -34.48
CA GLY A 439 17.57 -1.04 -34.70
C GLY A 439 16.58 -0.14 -33.94
N GLU A 440 15.52 -0.67 -33.34
CA GLU A 440 14.57 0.10 -32.54
C GLU A 440 14.95 0.08 -31.05
N ARG A 441 14.81 1.20 -30.34
CA ARG A 441 15.13 1.28 -28.90
C ARG A 441 14.11 0.51 -28.08
N LEU A 442 14.56 -0.34 -27.16
CA LEU A 442 13.67 -1.08 -26.26
C LEU A 442 12.83 -0.17 -25.37
N SER A 443 13.37 1.00 -24.97
CA SER A 443 12.63 2.00 -24.19
C SER A 443 11.42 2.60 -24.92
N ASP A 444 11.42 2.57 -26.24
CA ASP A 444 10.38 3.17 -27.07
C ASP A 444 9.32 2.13 -27.49
N MET A 445 9.58 0.84 -27.25
CA MET A 445 8.68 -0.27 -27.51
C MET A 445 7.79 -0.55 -26.29
N ARG A 446 6.58 -1.07 -26.51
CA ARG A 446 5.77 -1.61 -25.39
C ARG A 446 6.43 -2.86 -24.82
N ALA A 447 6.39 -3.00 -23.49
CA ALA A 447 6.93 -4.18 -22.82
C ALA A 447 6.36 -5.51 -23.36
N GLU A 448 5.08 -5.54 -23.77
CA GLU A 448 4.46 -6.70 -24.41
C GLU A 448 5.10 -7.05 -25.76
N ASP A 449 5.45 -6.04 -26.57
CA ASP A 449 6.07 -6.23 -27.88
C ASP A 449 7.53 -6.71 -27.68
N VAL A 450 8.27 -6.14 -26.73
CA VAL A 450 9.61 -6.62 -26.35
C VAL A 450 9.59 -8.09 -25.92
N ARG A 451 8.65 -8.48 -25.06
CA ARG A 451 8.53 -9.85 -24.53
C ARG A 451 8.17 -10.90 -25.58
N ARG A 452 7.56 -10.50 -26.70
CA ARG A 452 7.34 -11.41 -27.85
C ARG A 452 8.66 -11.79 -28.54
N HIS A 453 9.67 -10.94 -28.43
CA HIS A 453 10.93 -11.11 -29.13
C HIS A 453 12.07 -11.55 -28.21
N VAL A 454 12.08 -11.05 -26.99
CA VAL A 454 13.12 -11.34 -25.99
C VAL A 454 12.50 -11.88 -24.71
N ALA A 455 12.92 -13.05 -24.28
CA ALA A 455 12.49 -13.63 -23.01
C ALA A 455 13.68 -13.74 -22.04
N LEU A 456 13.43 -13.34 -20.78
CA LEU A 456 14.34 -13.59 -19.67
C LEU A 456 13.89 -14.82 -18.91
N VAL A 457 14.79 -15.78 -18.74
CA VAL A 457 14.61 -16.98 -17.90
C VAL A 457 15.34 -16.75 -16.59
N ASN A 458 14.60 -16.54 -15.52
CA ASN A 458 15.12 -16.36 -14.17
C ASN A 458 15.26 -17.68 -13.43
N GLN A 459 15.91 -17.64 -12.28
CA GLN A 459 16.06 -18.76 -11.35
C GLN A 459 14.73 -19.18 -10.68
N GLU A 460 13.79 -18.24 -10.50
CA GLU A 460 12.50 -18.49 -9.86
C GLU A 460 11.46 -18.91 -10.89
N HIS A 461 10.91 -20.11 -10.71
CA HIS A 461 9.89 -20.70 -11.57
C HIS A 461 8.55 -20.75 -10.85
N HIS A 462 7.71 -19.72 -11.06
CA HIS A 462 6.41 -19.63 -10.42
C HIS A 462 5.34 -20.49 -11.13
N VAL A 463 4.64 -21.31 -10.34
CA VAL A 463 3.47 -22.04 -10.77
C VAL A 463 2.24 -21.42 -10.11
N PHE A 464 1.34 -20.88 -10.94
CA PHE A 464 0.10 -20.25 -10.47
C PHE A 464 -0.91 -21.33 -10.02
N VAL A 465 -1.76 -20.95 -9.07
CA VAL A 465 -2.91 -21.76 -8.67
C VAL A 465 -3.87 -21.90 -9.85
N GLY A 466 -4.23 -23.12 -10.19
CA GLY A 466 -5.10 -23.44 -11.32
C GLY A 466 -4.66 -24.74 -11.99
N THR A 467 -5.17 -25.02 -13.19
CA THR A 467 -4.81 -26.24 -13.90
C THR A 467 -3.42 -26.14 -14.54
N LEU A 468 -2.81 -27.29 -14.89
CA LEU A 468 -1.59 -27.32 -15.68
C LEU A 468 -1.81 -26.63 -17.04
N ARG A 469 -2.98 -26.81 -17.63
CA ARG A 469 -3.44 -26.13 -18.85
C ARG A 469 -3.39 -24.61 -18.68
N ASP A 470 -4.02 -24.07 -17.63
CA ASP A 470 -4.05 -22.62 -17.36
C ASP A 470 -2.63 -22.07 -17.25
N ASN A 471 -1.77 -22.78 -16.57
CA ASN A 471 -0.37 -22.42 -16.40
C ASN A 471 0.40 -22.36 -17.74
N LEU A 472 0.13 -23.25 -18.67
CA LEU A 472 0.75 -23.25 -20.01
C LEU A 472 0.17 -22.18 -20.92
N LEU A 473 -1.15 -21.96 -20.87
CA LEU A 473 -1.85 -20.97 -21.69
C LEU A 473 -1.45 -19.52 -21.35
N LEU A 474 -0.80 -19.28 -20.20
CA LEU A 474 -0.23 -17.95 -19.90
C LEU A 474 0.78 -17.48 -20.98
N ALA A 475 1.51 -18.42 -21.58
CA ALA A 475 2.48 -18.12 -22.62
C ALA A 475 1.85 -17.95 -24.01
N SER A 476 0.80 -18.72 -24.29
CA SER A 476 0.08 -18.70 -25.57
C SER A 476 -1.40 -18.99 -25.34
N PRO A 477 -2.25 -17.96 -25.13
CA PRO A 477 -3.67 -18.14 -24.78
C PRO A 477 -4.52 -18.87 -25.81
N LYS A 478 -4.02 -19.00 -27.05
CA LYS A 478 -4.71 -19.67 -28.16
C LYS A 478 -4.14 -21.05 -28.50
N ALA A 479 -3.18 -21.57 -27.72
CA ALA A 479 -2.56 -22.86 -27.98
C ALA A 479 -3.58 -24.00 -27.78
N GLY A 480 -3.67 -24.90 -28.74
CA GLY A 480 -4.49 -26.11 -28.65
C GLY A 480 -3.74 -27.24 -27.89
N ASP A 481 -4.47 -28.27 -27.46
CA ASP A 481 -3.95 -29.39 -26.68
C ASP A 481 -2.71 -30.04 -27.28
N HIS A 482 -2.70 -30.23 -28.60
CA HIS A 482 -1.54 -30.76 -29.31
C HIS A 482 -0.28 -29.94 -29.10
N GLN A 483 -0.39 -28.60 -29.12
CA GLN A 483 0.74 -27.70 -28.90
C GLN A 483 1.20 -27.74 -27.43
N LEU A 484 0.25 -27.83 -26.48
CA LEU A 484 0.57 -27.93 -25.06
C LEU A 484 1.34 -29.22 -24.76
N TRP A 485 0.86 -30.36 -25.26
CA TRP A 485 1.55 -31.65 -25.11
C TRP A 485 2.92 -31.67 -25.83
N SER A 486 3.01 -31.11 -27.04
CA SER A 486 4.27 -30.99 -27.75
C SER A 486 5.30 -30.16 -26.96
N ALA A 487 4.87 -29.07 -26.33
CA ALA A 487 5.73 -28.24 -25.50
C ALA A 487 6.20 -28.97 -24.24
N LEU A 488 5.32 -29.73 -23.58
CA LEU A 488 5.69 -30.59 -22.45
C LEU A 488 6.68 -31.69 -22.84
N ALA A 489 6.46 -32.32 -24.00
CA ALA A 489 7.36 -33.35 -24.52
C ALA A 489 8.74 -32.77 -24.86
N ALA A 490 8.81 -31.56 -25.46
CA ALA A 490 10.07 -30.91 -25.79
C ALA A 490 10.96 -30.64 -24.56
N VAL A 491 10.35 -30.49 -23.39
CA VAL A 491 11.07 -30.26 -22.11
C VAL A 491 11.14 -31.52 -21.24
N GLY A 492 10.71 -32.67 -21.75
CA GLY A 492 10.71 -33.96 -21.04
C GLY A 492 9.76 -34.01 -19.84
N ALA A 493 8.65 -33.25 -19.93
CA ALA A 493 7.63 -33.17 -18.89
C ALA A 493 6.40 -34.05 -19.16
N ASP A 494 6.32 -34.66 -20.34
CA ASP A 494 5.20 -35.46 -20.80
C ASP A 494 4.90 -36.68 -19.91
N ALA A 495 5.94 -37.35 -19.43
CA ALA A 495 5.81 -38.54 -18.60
C ALA A 495 5.06 -38.28 -17.29
N TRP A 496 5.46 -37.25 -16.54
CA TRP A 496 4.79 -36.95 -15.27
C TRP A 496 3.46 -36.25 -15.49
N ALA A 497 3.34 -35.38 -16.54
CA ALA A 497 2.11 -34.71 -16.84
C ALA A 497 0.99 -35.69 -17.28
N THR A 498 1.34 -36.77 -18.03
CA THR A 498 0.40 -37.85 -18.39
C THR A 498 0.03 -38.71 -17.18
N ALA A 499 0.91 -38.84 -16.19
CA ALA A 499 0.65 -39.57 -14.96
C ALA A 499 -0.29 -38.84 -13.98
N LEU A 500 -0.64 -37.57 -14.24
CA LEU A 500 -1.63 -36.84 -13.47
C LEU A 500 -3.04 -37.40 -13.72
N ALA A 501 -3.90 -37.40 -12.70
CA ALA A 501 -5.24 -38.01 -12.77
C ALA A 501 -6.10 -37.39 -13.90
N ASP A 502 -6.03 -36.08 -14.08
CA ASP A 502 -6.80 -35.32 -15.08
C ASP A 502 -5.89 -34.74 -16.18
N GLY A 503 -4.62 -35.18 -16.28
CA GLY A 503 -3.68 -34.71 -17.30
C GLY A 503 -3.47 -33.19 -17.25
N LEU A 504 -3.75 -32.50 -18.38
CA LEU A 504 -3.64 -31.03 -18.45
C LEU A 504 -4.61 -30.28 -17.52
N ASP A 505 -5.74 -30.88 -17.16
CA ASP A 505 -6.77 -30.25 -16.34
C ASP A 505 -6.58 -30.51 -14.84
N SER A 506 -5.47 -31.18 -14.45
CA SER A 506 -5.09 -31.38 -13.06
C SER A 506 -4.73 -30.06 -12.38
N GLU A 507 -5.30 -29.82 -11.19
CA GLU A 507 -4.98 -28.64 -10.37
C GLU A 507 -3.56 -28.71 -9.81
N VAL A 508 -2.78 -27.63 -10.00
CA VAL A 508 -1.39 -27.48 -9.57
C VAL A 508 -1.21 -26.17 -8.78
N GLY A 509 -0.14 -26.09 -8.01
CA GLY A 509 0.17 -24.90 -7.20
C GLY A 509 -0.39 -24.99 -5.78
N SER A 510 -0.49 -23.86 -5.09
CA SER A 510 -0.95 -23.79 -3.70
C SER A 510 -2.41 -24.23 -3.57
N GLY A 511 -2.66 -25.36 -2.87
CA GLY A 511 -4.00 -25.95 -2.72
C GLY A 511 -4.29 -27.13 -3.68
N GLY A 512 -3.48 -27.31 -4.74
CA GLY A 512 -3.52 -28.44 -5.64
C GLY A 512 -2.35 -29.41 -5.41
N MET A 513 -1.97 -30.15 -6.46
CA MET A 513 -0.81 -31.03 -6.40
C MET A 513 0.47 -30.22 -6.15
N THR A 514 1.28 -30.67 -5.21
CA THR A 514 2.60 -30.09 -4.94
C THR A 514 3.55 -30.34 -6.09
N ILE A 515 3.95 -29.29 -6.81
CA ILE A 515 4.91 -29.31 -7.89
C ILE A 515 6.32 -29.26 -7.33
N THR A 516 7.19 -30.18 -7.73
CA THR A 516 8.61 -30.12 -7.37
C THR A 516 9.33 -28.98 -8.08
N PRO A 517 10.47 -28.47 -7.56
CA PRO A 517 11.24 -27.44 -8.24
C PRO A 517 11.63 -27.80 -9.68
N ALA A 518 11.94 -29.07 -9.94
CA ALA A 518 12.25 -29.58 -11.28
C ALA A 518 11.04 -29.51 -12.23
N GLN A 519 9.87 -29.91 -11.77
CA GLN A 519 8.63 -29.84 -12.54
C GLN A 519 8.22 -28.35 -12.79
N ALA A 520 8.37 -27.47 -11.79
CA ALA A 520 8.12 -26.04 -11.96
C ALA A 520 9.02 -25.44 -13.05
N GLN A 521 10.28 -25.84 -13.08
CA GLN A 521 11.22 -25.43 -14.11
C GLN A 521 10.83 -25.98 -15.50
N GLN A 522 10.39 -27.24 -15.59
CA GLN A 522 9.89 -27.80 -16.85
C GLN A 522 8.64 -27.05 -17.36
N ILE A 523 7.72 -26.66 -16.47
CA ILE A 523 6.56 -25.82 -16.84
C ILE A 523 7.04 -24.47 -17.38
N ALA A 524 8.01 -23.83 -16.73
CA ALA A 524 8.56 -22.55 -17.18
C ALA A 524 9.21 -22.67 -18.57
N LEU A 525 9.95 -23.73 -18.82
CA LEU A 525 10.53 -24.03 -20.13
C LEU A 525 9.47 -24.36 -21.20
N ALA A 526 8.41 -25.12 -20.84
CA ALA A 526 7.30 -25.38 -21.75
C ALA A 526 6.59 -24.08 -22.16
N ARG A 527 6.40 -23.13 -21.20
CA ARG A 527 5.93 -21.77 -21.52
C ARG A 527 6.84 -21.06 -22.53
N LEU A 528 8.15 -21.21 -22.38
CA LEU A 528 9.13 -20.63 -23.30
C LEU A 528 9.02 -21.23 -24.71
N VAL A 529 8.82 -22.54 -24.81
CA VAL A 529 8.57 -23.23 -26.10
C VAL A 529 7.30 -22.70 -26.75
N LEU A 530 6.22 -22.52 -25.99
CA LEU A 530 4.93 -22.00 -26.47
C LEU A 530 4.99 -20.53 -26.91
N ALA A 531 5.76 -19.70 -26.19
CA ALA A 531 5.95 -18.28 -26.51
C ALA A 531 6.84 -18.05 -27.72
N ASP A 532 7.74 -18.98 -28.02
CA ASP A 532 8.68 -19.01 -29.16
C ASP A 532 9.45 -17.68 -29.44
N PRO A 533 10.07 -17.05 -28.42
CA PRO A 533 10.87 -15.86 -28.62
C PRO A 533 12.16 -16.19 -29.41
N HIS A 534 12.62 -15.28 -30.26
CA HIS A 534 13.85 -15.52 -31.04
C HIS A 534 15.14 -15.24 -30.23
N THR A 535 15.06 -14.48 -29.13
CA THR A 535 16.20 -14.16 -28.26
C THR A 535 15.90 -14.55 -26.83
N LEU A 536 16.84 -15.23 -26.20
CA LEU A 536 16.76 -15.75 -24.84
C LEU A 536 17.89 -15.17 -23.99
N VAL A 537 17.55 -14.62 -22.84
CA VAL A 537 18.50 -14.24 -21.80
C VAL A 537 18.33 -15.22 -20.65
N LEU A 538 19.38 -15.98 -20.33
CA LEU A 538 19.37 -17.04 -19.30
C LEU A 538 20.17 -16.57 -18.09
N ASP A 539 19.50 -16.43 -16.92
CA ASP A 539 20.14 -16.10 -15.64
C ASP A 539 20.03 -17.30 -14.69
N GLU A 540 21.13 -18.03 -14.49
CA GLU A 540 21.25 -19.22 -13.61
C GLU A 540 20.20 -20.32 -13.78
N ALA A 541 19.79 -20.65 -14.99
CA ALA A 541 18.67 -21.55 -15.27
C ALA A 541 18.81 -23.00 -14.70
N THR A 542 19.95 -23.40 -14.09
CA THR A 542 20.17 -24.81 -13.66
C THR A 542 20.78 -24.97 -12.27
N SER A 543 20.89 -23.92 -11.45
CA SER A 543 21.68 -23.93 -10.20
C SER A 543 21.09 -24.73 -9.03
N LEU A 544 19.79 -25.00 -9.01
CA LEU A 544 19.06 -25.63 -7.88
C LEU A 544 18.77 -27.13 -8.05
N LEU A 545 19.22 -27.77 -9.12
CA LEU A 545 18.87 -29.15 -9.45
C LEU A 545 19.97 -30.14 -9.07
N ASP A 546 19.53 -31.36 -8.70
CA ASP A 546 20.45 -32.47 -8.56
C ASP A 546 21.17 -32.80 -9.90
N PRO A 547 22.37 -33.42 -9.88
CA PRO A 547 23.17 -33.63 -11.10
C PRO A 547 22.51 -34.50 -12.18
N ARG A 548 21.49 -35.30 -11.84
CA ARG A 548 20.75 -36.13 -12.82
C ARG A 548 19.65 -35.34 -13.48
N ALA A 549 18.87 -34.59 -12.67
CA ALA A 549 17.84 -33.68 -13.17
C ALA A 549 18.44 -32.56 -14.01
N ALA A 550 19.60 -32.01 -13.61
CA ALA A 550 20.33 -31.01 -14.36
C ALA A 550 20.73 -31.47 -15.76
N ARG A 551 21.27 -32.68 -15.90
CA ARG A 551 21.65 -33.28 -17.21
C ARG A 551 20.45 -33.56 -18.13
N HIS A 552 19.30 -33.94 -17.59
CA HIS A 552 18.07 -34.09 -18.37
C HIS A 552 17.60 -32.72 -18.88
N LEU A 553 17.59 -31.73 -18.01
CA LEU A 553 17.18 -30.37 -18.33
C LEU A 553 18.13 -29.70 -19.33
N GLU A 554 19.44 -29.90 -19.20
CA GLU A 554 20.44 -29.38 -20.15
C GLU A 554 20.21 -29.91 -21.57
N ARG A 555 19.83 -31.18 -21.72
CA ARG A 555 19.45 -31.76 -23.02
C ARG A 555 18.16 -31.14 -23.57
N SER A 556 17.15 -30.97 -22.73
CA SER A 556 15.90 -30.33 -23.11
C SER A 556 16.10 -28.83 -23.45
N LEU A 557 16.94 -28.12 -22.66
CA LEU A 557 17.37 -26.75 -22.96
C LEU A 557 18.10 -26.68 -24.29
N GLY A 558 19.00 -27.61 -24.60
CA GLY A 558 19.71 -27.69 -25.88
C GLY A 558 18.75 -27.72 -27.09
N GLN A 559 17.64 -28.46 -26.99
CA GLN A 559 16.61 -28.50 -28.02
C GLN A 559 15.84 -27.17 -28.13
N VAL A 560 15.49 -26.56 -26.98
CA VAL A 560 14.80 -25.28 -26.92
C VAL A 560 15.68 -24.13 -27.44
N LEU A 561 16.98 -24.20 -27.23
CA LEU A 561 17.94 -23.17 -27.62
C LEU A 561 18.37 -23.27 -29.09
N ALA A 562 18.09 -24.37 -29.78
CA ALA A 562 18.52 -24.58 -31.14
C ALA A 562 17.94 -23.52 -32.10
N GLY A 563 18.83 -22.84 -32.85
CA GLY A 563 18.45 -21.82 -33.84
C GLY A 563 18.02 -20.48 -33.25
N ARG A 564 18.10 -20.27 -31.94
CA ARG A 564 17.77 -19.00 -31.26
C ARG A 564 19.04 -18.25 -30.87
N THR A 565 18.88 -16.94 -30.70
CA THR A 565 19.91 -16.08 -30.10
C THR A 565 19.90 -16.27 -28.59
N VAL A 566 21.04 -16.54 -27.98
CA VAL A 566 21.14 -16.84 -26.57
C VAL A 566 22.16 -15.96 -25.88
N VAL A 567 21.79 -15.26 -24.84
CA VAL A 567 22.70 -14.58 -23.92
C VAL A 567 22.65 -15.32 -22.58
N ALA A 568 23.70 -16.07 -22.25
CA ALA A 568 23.78 -16.86 -21.05
C ALA A 568 24.69 -16.22 -20.00
N ILE A 569 24.19 -15.99 -18.79
CA ILE A 569 25.01 -15.59 -17.65
C ILE A 569 25.65 -16.86 -17.10
N ALA A 570 26.94 -17.01 -17.37
CA ALA A 570 27.65 -18.24 -17.08
C ALA A 570 28.10 -18.30 -15.61
N HIS A 571 27.52 -19.21 -14.88
CA HIS A 571 27.98 -19.65 -13.55
C HIS A 571 28.66 -21.03 -13.59
N ARG A 572 28.66 -21.69 -14.76
CA ARG A 572 29.30 -22.98 -15.01
C ARG A 572 30.22 -22.91 -16.20
N LEU A 573 31.34 -23.60 -16.12
CA LEU A 573 32.41 -23.60 -17.09
C LEU A 573 31.97 -23.96 -18.51
N HIS A 574 31.19 -25.03 -18.68
CA HIS A 574 30.78 -25.52 -19.99
C HIS A 574 29.87 -24.54 -20.73
N THR A 575 29.07 -23.74 -19.99
CA THR A 575 28.22 -22.71 -20.62
C THR A 575 29.07 -21.63 -21.32
N ALA A 576 30.23 -21.31 -20.74
CA ALA A 576 31.16 -20.36 -21.35
C ALA A 576 31.94 -20.98 -22.53
N HIS A 577 32.37 -22.24 -22.36
CA HIS A 577 33.12 -22.95 -23.40
C HIS A 577 32.32 -23.15 -24.70
N ASP A 578 31.03 -23.45 -24.57
CA ASP A 578 30.15 -23.75 -25.72
C ASP A 578 29.53 -22.51 -26.38
N ALA A 579 29.93 -21.31 -25.95
CA ALA A 579 29.46 -20.05 -26.51
C ALA A 579 30.28 -19.63 -27.73
N ASP A 580 29.59 -19.04 -28.73
CA ASP A 580 30.28 -18.48 -29.93
C ASP A 580 31.11 -17.25 -29.56
N VAL A 581 30.64 -16.46 -28.59
CA VAL A 581 31.28 -15.25 -28.09
C VAL A 581 31.18 -15.20 -26.54
N ILE A 582 32.29 -14.88 -25.92
CA ILE A 582 32.39 -14.68 -24.47
C ILE A 582 32.62 -13.19 -24.20
N ALA A 583 31.80 -12.56 -23.39
CA ALA A 583 31.99 -11.21 -22.89
C ALA A 583 32.36 -11.28 -21.41
N VAL A 584 33.57 -10.87 -21.08
CA VAL A 584 34.03 -10.79 -19.68
C VAL A 584 33.62 -9.45 -19.11
N VAL A 585 32.84 -9.50 -18.04
CA VAL A 585 32.34 -8.32 -17.35
C VAL A 585 33.05 -8.16 -16.00
N GLU A 586 33.76 -7.05 -15.85
CA GLU A 586 34.48 -6.67 -14.64
C GLU A 586 34.17 -5.20 -14.31
N ASP A 587 33.91 -4.91 -13.07
CA ASP A 587 33.58 -3.57 -12.56
C ASP A 587 32.59 -2.79 -13.45
N GLY A 588 31.55 -3.49 -13.93
CA GLY A 588 30.52 -2.90 -14.76
C GLY A 588 30.95 -2.53 -16.18
N ARG A 589 32.05 -3.09 -16.70
CA ARG A 589 32.58 -2.91 -18.07
C ARG A 589 32.81 -4.25 -18.73
N VAL A 590 32.78 -4.29 -20.04
CA VAL A 590 33.28 -5.44 -20.82
C VAL A 590 34.79 -5.26 -20.96
N SER A 591 35.55 -6.11 -20.28
CA SER A 591 37.04 -6.10 -20.30
C SER A 591 37.60 -6.88 -21.48
N GLU A 592 36.96 -8.01 -21.84
CA GLU A 592 37.35 -8.86 -22.94
C GLU A 592 36.14 -9.36 -23.72
N LEU A 593 36.32 -9.54 -25.03
CA LEU A 593 35.31 -10.08 -25.94
C LEU A 593 35.96 -10.94 -27.00
N GLY A 594 35.59 -12.21 -27.14
CA GLY A 594 36.16 -13.13 -28.12
C GLY A 594 35.66 -14.55 -27.97
N SER A 595 36.21 -15.49 -28.74
CA SER A 595 35.94 -16.92 -28.58
C SER A 595 36.72 -17.49 -27.39
N HIS A 596 36.35 -18.70 -26.95
CA HIS A 596 37.07 -19.41 -25.89
C HIS A 596 38.58 -19.50 -26.17
N ASP A 597 38.93 -19.98 -27.34
CA ASP A 597 40.33 -20.21 -27.75
C ASP A 597 41.13 -18.90 -27.79
N ASP A 598 40.55 -17.82 -28.35
CA ASP A 598 41.19 -16.52 -28.44
C ASP A 598 41.46 -15.94 -27.03
N LEU A 599 40.49 -16.02 -26.14
CA LEU A 599 40.60 -15.46 -24.80
C LEU A 599 41.51 -16.28 -23.86
N VAL A 600 41.59 -17.59 -24.05
CA VAL A 600 42.56 -18.42 -23.34
C VAL A 600 43.97 -18.14 -23.84
N ALA A 601 44.16 -17.96 -25.18
CA ALA A 601 45.44 -17.62 -25.76
C ALA A 601 45.94 -16.22 -25.39
N ALA A 602 45.02 -15.26 -25.15
CA ALA A 602 45.33 -13.91 -24.70
C ALA A 602 45.88 -13.84 -23.27
N ASP A 603 45.75 -14.92 -22.47
CA ASP A 603 46.19 -15.05 -21.08
C ASP A 603 45.69 -13.92 -20.13
N GLY A 604 44.50 -13.39 -20.41
CA GLY A 604 43.88 -12.29 -19.68
C GLY A 604 42.95 -12.72 -18.54
N PRO A 605 42.05 -11.83 -18.11
CA PRO A 605 41.04 -12.10 -17.08
C PRO A 605 40.24 -13.39 -17.29
N TYR A 606 39.81 -13.68 -18.51
CA TYR A 606 39.13 -14.92 -18.84
C TYR A 606 39.99 -16.17 -18.59
N ALA A 607 41.22 -16.15 -19.04
CA ALA A 607 42.14 -17.28 -18.84
C ALA A 607 42.43 -17.49 -17.35
N ALA A 608 42.51 -16.43 -16.55
CA ALA A 608 42.68 -16.52 -15.11
C ALA A 608 41.43 -17.15 -14.44
N LEU A 609 40.21 -16.72 -14.80
CA LEU A 609 38.97 -17.32 -14.35
C LEU A 609 38.87 -18.80 -14.74
N TRP A 610 39.20 -19.11 -15.99
CA TRP A 610 39.19 -20.48 -16.50
C TRP A 610 40.11 -21.41 -15.71
N ARG A 611 41.35 -20.97 -15.43
CA ARG A 611 42.28 -21.71 -14.56
C ARG A 611 41.78 -21.89 -13.15
N SER A 612 41.18 -20.88 -12.59
CA SER A 612 40.61 -20.96 -11.20
C SER A 612 39.44 -21.93 -11.08
N TRP A 613 38.78 -22.22 -12.19
CA TRP A 613 37.66 -23.15 -12.23
C TRP A 613 38.10 -24.61 -12.47
N HIS A 614 39.33 -24.85 -13.01
CA HIS A 614 39.90 -26.19 -13.25
C HIS A 614 40.90 -26.61 -12.17
N GLY A 615 41.36 -25.73 -11.33
CA GLY A 615 42.20 -26.02 -10.17
C GLY A 615 41.40 -26.22 -8.92
#